data_cdbe53c4b0100f0e5c6c633f4a1d1ca2
#
_entry.id   cdbe53c4b0100f0e5c6c633f4a1d1ca2
#
_cell.length_a   1.000
_cell.length_b   1.000
_cell.length_c   1.000
_cell.angle_alpha   90.00
_cell.angle_beta   90.00
_cell.angle_gamma   90.00
#
_symmetry.space_group_name_H-M   'P 1'
#
loop_
_entity.id
_entity.type
_entity.pdbx_description
1 polymer ?
#
loop_
_entity_poly.entity_id
_entity_poly.type
_entity_poly.pdbx_seq_one_letter_code
_entity_poly.pdbx_strand_id
1 'polypeptide(L)'
;NTVMKKILLAVTAALAITSCSQNEEIESTGLKSEIGFNTIVSKTTRAAVTDITGLRSSGFTVYAYNTGASTIDTEDLELTNSIIPKGLVVTSSGENWTFTGTYYWPLNDYVQFFAYATDDAVTEYGVSTGLPTLKYTIASDVQLQKDFVVAQANDKKKMAEALQLTFTHALTQVNFSVIGADNSTYKISSVSIEGVAESGVYSFKTGKWTAGSETTGKYTYPIASNASVSSSTTAVPLDQQGGILMLMPQTMTNTAQIKISYSVYDGETEISKSEDTVIPLKETAAWEAGKKVRYTLKLANNAATMTFAPEVGPWADNDDTPVNKDVE
;
A
#
# COMPACT_ATOMS: atom_id res chain seq x y z
N ASN A 1 60.53 -4.65 -68.79
CA ASN A 1 59.57 -5.31 -67.89
C ASN A 1 59.97 -5.42 -66.42
N THR A 2 60.69 -4.41 -65.91
CA THR A 2 61.18 -4.50 -64.51
C THR A 2 61.02 -3.17 -63.77
N VAL A 3 60.15 -2.30 -64.22
CA VAL A 3 59.98 -0.97 -63.63
C VAL A 3 58.62 -0.84 -62.88
N MET A 4 57.66 -1.78 -63.01
CA MET A 4 56.32 -1.70 -62.38
C MET A 4 56.18 -2.43 -61.05
N LYS A 5 57.22 -2.97 -60.42
CA LYS A 5 57.21 -3.68 -59.16
C LYS A 5 57.72 -2.91 -57.94
N LYS A 6 58.09 -1.63 -58.08
CA LYS A 6 58.67 -0.85 -56.96
C LYS A 6 57.84 0.30 -56.47
N ILE A 7 56.58 0.47 -56.95
CA ILE A 7 55.72 1.58 -56.52
C ILE A 7 54.61 1.10 -55.55
N LEU A 8 54.45 -0.21 -55.29
CA LEU A 8 53.36 -0.76 -54.48
C LEU A 8 53.76 -1.00 -53.02
N LEU A 9 54.94 -0.60 -52.59
CA LEU A 9 55.39 -0.84 -51.18
C LEU A 9 55.52 0.43 -50.33
N ALA A 10 55.19 1.61 -50.88
CA ALA A 10 55.32 2.87 -50.15
C ALA A 10 54.00 3.51 -49.66
N VAL A 11 52.84 2.86 -49.91
CA VAL A 11 51.54 3.41 -49.55
C VAL A 11 50.93 2.75 -48.28
N THR A 12 51.50 1.66 -47.78
CA THR A 12 51.00 0.92 -46.62
C THR A 12 51.64 1.34 -45.29
N ALA A 13 52.48 2.34 -45.22
CA ALA A 13 53.15 2.79 -43.97
C ALA A 13 52.61 4.11 -43.39
N ALA A 14 51.61 4.75 -44.03
CA ALA A 14 51.06 6.05 -43.60
C ALA A 14 49.68 5.99 -42.96
N LEU A 15 49.13 4.79 -42.71
CA LEU A 15 47.79 4.61 -42.12
C LEU A 15 47.79 4.11 -40.66
N ALA A 16 48.92 4.12 -39.97
CA ALA A 16 49.06 3.58 -38.62
C ALA A 16 49.29 4.62 -37.52
N ILE A 17 49.10 5.92 -37.77
CA ILE A 17 49.36 6.97 -36.76
C ILE A 17 48.17 7.91 -36.51
N THR A 18 46.95 7.54 -36.90
CA THR A 18 45.75 8.32 -36.54
C THR A 18 44.79 7.56 -35.59
N SER A 19 45.32 6.56 -34.90
CA SER A 19 44.52 5.74 -33.97
C SER A 19 44.69 6.07 -32.48
N CYS A 20 45.44 7.14 -32.15
CA CYS A 20 45.71 7.45 -30.74
C CYS A 20 45.07 8.74 -30.21
N SER A 21 44.17 9.39 -30.95
CA SER A 21 43.50 10.59 -30.43
C SER A 21 41.98 10.45 -30.30
N GLN A 22 41.41 9.25 -30.48
CA GLN A 22 40.00 9.04 -30.28
C GLN A 22 39.64 8.36 -28.96
N ASN A 23 40.61 8.07 -28.10
CA ASN A 23 40.32 7.46 -26.80
C ASN A 23 40.03 8.46 -25.70
N GLU A 24 40.21 9.77 -25.92
CA GLU A 24 39.88 10.76 -24.89
C GLU A 24 38.46 11.32 -25.00
N GLU A 25 37.76 11.18 -26.14
CA GLU A 25 36.34 11.58 -26.25
C GLU A 25 35.34 10.47 -25.93
N ILE A 26 35.77 9.22 -25.84
CA ILE A 26 34.88 8.10 -25.51
C ILE A 26 34.70 7.95 -23.99
N GLU A 27 35.61 8.45 -23.18
CA GLU A 27 35.49 8.40 -21.71
C GLU A 27 34.50 9.40 -21.15
N SER A 28 34.11 10.45 -21.85
CA SER A 28 33.12 11.42 -21.34
C SER A 28 31.68 11.12 -21.72
N THR A 29 31.41 10.24 -22.69
CA THR A 29 30.03 9.86 -23.10
C THR A 29 29.53 8.56 -22.47
N GLY A 30 30.41 7.82 -21.80
CA GLY A 30 30.10 6.50 -21.23
C GLY A 30 29.50 6.48 -19.82
N LEU A 31 29.19 7.63 -19.22
CA LEU A 31 28.92 7.68 -17.77
C LEU A 31 27.49 8.00 -17.32
N LYS A 32 26.57 8.29 -18.25
CA LYS A 32 25.19 8.52 -17.90
C LYS A 32 24.43 7.18 -17.87
N SER A 33 24.13 6.68 -16.68
CA SER A 33 23.21 5.56 -16.48
C SER A 33 21.83 6.13 -16.24
N GLU A 34 20.84 5.70 -17.00
CA GLU A 34 19.43 6.10 -16.83
C GLU A 34 18.82 5.41 -15.61
N ILE A 35 17.91 6.14 -14.93
CA ILE A 35 17.12 5.59 -13.85
C ILE A 35 15.93 4.87 -14.47
N GLY A 36 15.80 3.58 -14.23
CA GLY A 36 14.63 2.77 -14.53
C GLY A 36 14.06 2.15 -13.26
N PHE A 37 12.83 1.64 -13.32
CA PHE A 37 12.16 1.05 -12.18
C PHE A 37 11.73 -0.38 -12.45
N ASN A 38 11.78 -1.19 -11.40
CA ASN A 38 11.14 -2.48 -11.28
C ASN A 38 10.41 -2.54 -9.94
N THR A 39 9.39 -3.39 -9.80
CA THR A 39 8.56 -3.39 -8.60
C THR A 39 8.23 -4.78 -8.10
N ILE A 40 8.15 -4.90 -6.77
CA ILE A 40 7.53 -6.01 -6.07
C ILE A 40 6.47 -5.42 -5.14
N VAL A 41 5.31 -6.08 -5.04
CA VAL A 41 4.31 -5.81 -4.01
C VAL A 41 4.30 -7.00 -3.08
N SER A 42 4.29 -6.74 -1.77
CA SER A 42 4.10 -7.80 -0.76
C SER A 42 2.79 -8.52 -1.05
N LYS A 43 2.81 -9.84 -1.08
CA LYS A 43 1.72 -10.70 -1.59
C LYS A 43 0.39 -10.43 -0.90
N THR A 44 -0.67 -10.29 -1.70
CA THR A 44 -2.07 -10.22 -1.25
C THR A 44 -2.99 -10.91 -2.25
N THR A 45 -4.17 -11.27 -1.84
CA THR A 45 -5.06 -12.16 -2.59
C THR A 45 -6.52 -11.74 -2.62
N ARG A 46 -6.91 -10.49 -2.98
CA ARG A 46 -8.30 -10.16 -3.36
C ARG A 46 -8.41 -8.85 -4.15
N ALA A 47 -9.51 -8.69 -4.91
CA ALA A 47 -9.71 -7.67 -5.93
C ALA A 47 -9.69 -6.19 -5.48
N ALA A 48 -9.77 -5.92 -4.18
CA ALA A 48 -9.68 -4.57 -3.63
C ALA A 48 -8.28 -4.24 -3.06
N VAL A 49 -7.35 -5.17 -3.15
CA VAL A 49 -6.01 -5.09 -2.56
C VAL A 49 -4.99 -5.00 -3.68
N THR A 50 -4.08 -4.05 -3.58
CA THR A 50 -3.06 -3.84 -4.60
C THR A 50 -2.03 -4.96 -4.56
N ASP A 51 -2.14 -5.89 -5.49
CA ASP A 51 -1.07 -6.81 -5.86
C ASP A 51 -0.25 -6.21 -7.01
N ILE A 52 0.68 -6.97 -7.56
CA ILE A 52 1.47 -6.52 -8.72
C ILE A 52 0.57 -6.21 -9.93
N THR A 53 -0.55 -6.89 -10.09
CA THR A 53 -1.51 -6.67 -11.18
C THR A 53 -2.26 -5.36 -10.96
N GLY A 54 -2.73 -5.10 -9.74
CA GLY A 54 -3.35 -3.85 -9.34
C GLY A 54 -2.38 -2.67 -9.46
N LEU A 55 -1.14 -2.82 -8.99
CA LEU A 55 -0.12 -1.80 -9.14
C LEU A 55 0.19 -1.50 -10.63
N ARG A 56 0.23 -2.52 -11.49
CA ARG A 56 0.40 -2.33 -12.93
C ARG A 56 -0.79 -1.60 -13.57
N SER A 57 -1.98 -1.83 -13.06
CA SER A 57 -3.20 -1.17 -13.54
C SER A 57 -3.26 0.30 -13.14
N SER A 58 -2.86 0.65 -11.92
CA SER A 58 -2.91 2.02 -11.38
C SER A 58 -1.65 2.84 -11.68
N GLY A 59 -0.49 2.19 -11.80
CA GLY A 59 0.79 2.88 -11.79
C GLY A 59 1.20 3.33 -10.39
N PHE A 60 2.23 4.14 -10.30
CA PHE A 60 2.68 4.75 -9.05
C PHE A 60 3.37 6.10 -9.29
N THR A 61 3.46 6.90 -8.25
CA THR A 61 4.19 8.16 -8.24
C THR A 61 5.49 8.00 -7.46
N VAL A 62 6.60 8.48 -8.02
CA VAL A 62 7.93 8.41 -7.40
C VAL A 62 8.63 9.77 -7.37
N TYR A 63 9.33 10.03 -6.29
CA TYR A 63 10.22 11.17 -6.07
C TYR A 63 11.65 10.68 -5.83
N ALA A 64 12.64 11.44 -6.26
CA ALA A 64 14.03 11.10 -6.05
C ALA A 64 14.86 12.34 -5.71
N TYR A 65 15.74 12.21 -4.73
CA TYR A 65 16.58 13.28 -4.22
C TYR A 65 18.05 12.83 -4.17
N ASN A 66 18.91 13.66 -4.75
CA ASN A 66 20.35 13.49 -4.61
C ASN A 66 20.79 14.11 -3.27
N THR A 67 21.36 13.30 -2.41
CA THR A 67 21.86 13.71 -1.08
C THR A 67 23.37 13.79 -0.97
N GLY A 68 24.08 13.75 -2.12
CA GLY A 68 25.54 13.79 -2.15
C GLY A 68 26.16 12.60 -1.42
N ALA A 69 27.03 12.87 -0.48
CA ALA A 69 27.64 11.85 0.36
C ALA A 69 26.79 11.46 1.59
N SER A 70 25.67 12.15 1.85
CA SER A 70 24.84 11.93 3.02
C SER A 70 23.87 10.76 2.82
N THR A 71 23.84 9.85 3.79
CA THR A 71 22.91 8.73 3.85
C THR A 71 21.57 9.16 4.47
N ILE A 72 20.56 8.28 4.40
CA ILE A 72 19.23 8.52 4.96
C ILE A 72 19.25 8.77 6.46
N ASP A 73 20.21 8.20 7.19
CA ASP A 73 20.37 8.32 8.62
C ASP A 73 21.18 9.56 9.04
N THR A 74 21.60 10.40 8.06
CA THR A 74 22.31 11.66 8.38
C THR A 74 21.37 12.57 9.17
N GLU A 75 21.84 13.05 10.32
CA GLU A 75 21.13 14.03 11.14
C GLU A 75 20.89 15.29 10.30
N ASP A 76 19.67 15.84 10.38
CA ASP A 76 19.25 17.02 9.63
C ASP A 76 19.38 16.89 8.09
N LEU A 77 19.22 15.67 7.56
CA LEU A 77 19.23 15.45 6.12
C LEU A 77 18.17 16.32 5.44
N GLU A 78 18.63 17.15 4.49
CA GLU A 78 17.75 17.98 3.67
C GLU A 78 17.60 17.40 2.25
N LEU A 79 16.35 17.26 1.79
CA LEU A 79 15.99 16.78 0.47
C LEU A 79 15.72 17.94 -0.49
N THR A 80 16.72 18.78 -0.71
CA THR A 80 16.61 20.00 -1.54
C THR A 80 16.98 19.77 -3.00
N ASN A 81 17.86 18.81 -3.30
CA ASN A 81 18.31 18.53 -4.65
C ASN A 81 17.49 17.40 -5.30
N SER A 82 16.34 17.77 -5.87
CA SER A 82 15.46 16.82 -6.52
C SER A 82 15.96 16.42 -7.92
N ILE A 83 16.18 15.13 -8.14
CA ILE A 83 16.43 14.53 -9.46
C ILE A 83 15.11 14.36 -10.21
N ILE A 84 14.06 13.93 -9.52
CA ILE A 84 12.71 13.72 -10.03
C ILE A 84 11.80 14.74 -9.34
N PRO A 85 11.62 15.92 -9.93
CA PRO A 85 10.76 16.95 -9.34
C PRO A 85 9.27 16.64 -9.56
N LYS A 86 8.44 17.10 -8.63
CA LYS A 86 6.97 17.13 -8.75
C LYS A 86 6.26 15.77 -8.86
N GLY A 87 6.93 14.69 -8.48
CA GLY A 87 6.34 13.36 -8.59
C GLY A 87 6.27 12.88 -10.05
N LEU A 88 7.03 11.84 -10.35
CA LEU A 88 7.02 11.18 -11.65
C LEU A 88 5.96 10.08 -11.63
N VAL A 89 4.98 10.19 -12.50
CA VAL A 89 4.00 9.12 -12.72
C VAL A 89 4.64 8.04 -13.57
N VAL A 90 4.69 6.84 -13.04
CA VAL A 90 5.20 5.64 -13.68
C VAL A 90 4.03 4.70 -13.97
N THR A 91 3.87 4.31 -15.21
CA THR A 91 2.79 3.45 -15.69
C THR A 91 3.33 2.15 -16.26
N SER A 92 2.51 1.12 -16.31
CA SER A 92 2.89 -0.17 -16.87
C SER A 92 2.53 -0.27 -18.35
N SER A 93 3.44 -0.84 -19.13
CA SER A 93 3.20 -1.30 -20.49
C SER A 93 3.57 -2.80 -20.55
N GLY A 94 2.58 -3.66 -20.35
CA GLY A 94 2.81 -5.10 -20.17
C GLY A 94 3.58 -5.38 -18.90
N GLU A 95 4.77 -5.97 -19.02
CA GLU A 95 5.65 -6.25 -17.87
C GLU A 95 6.62 -5.11 -17.54
N ASN A 96 6.74 -4.12 -18.41
CA ASN A 96 7.69 -3.03 -18.27
C ASN A 96 7.04 -1.80 -17.64
N TRP A 97 7.82 -1.06 -16.86
CA TRP A 97 7.45 0.23 -16.33
C TRP A 97 7.94 1.35 -17.25
N THR A 98 7.08 2.32 -17.53
CA THR A 98 7.33 3.43 -18.44
C THR A 98 6.95 4.77 -17.81
N PHE A 99 7.64 5.83 -18.21
CA PHE A 99 7.38 7.19 -17.74
C PHE A 99 7.89 8.21 -18.77
N THR A 100 7.50 9.46 -18.61
CA THR A 100 7.92 10.54 -19.49
C THR A 100 9.19 11.19 -18.98
N GLY A 101 10.12 11.48 -19.89
CA GLY A 101 11.42 12.10 -19.56
C GLY A 101 12.52 11.07 -19.37
N THR A 102 13.73 11.58 -19.19
CA THR A 102 14.93 10.77 -18.93
C THR A 102 15.63 11.32 -17.71
N TYR A 103 15.89 10.47 -16.74
CA TYR A 103 16.55 10.81 -15.48
C TYR A 103 17.81 9.98 -15.33
N TYR A 104 18.87 10.58 -14.82
CA TYR A 104 20.19 9.96 -14.77
C TYR A 104 20.68 9.82 -13.33
N TRP A 105 21.36 8.72 -13.06
CA TRP A 105 22.08 8.53 -11.82
C TRP A 105 23.21 9.54 -11.70
N PRO A 106 23.39 10.20 -10.53
CA PRO A 106 24.61 10.91 -10.22
C PRO A 106 25.80 9.92 -10.16
N LEU A 107 27.00 10.41 -10.41
CA LEU A 107 28.16 9.52 -10.58
C LEU A 107 28.52 8.79 -9.28
N ASN A 108 28.59 9.51 -8.16
CA ASN A 108 29.09 9.00 -6.88
C ASN A 108 28.17 9.24 -5.69
N ASP A 109 27.10 10.03 -5.87
CA ASP A 109 26.23 10.48 -4.80
C ASP A 109 25.17 9.43 -4.44
N TYR A 110 24.67 9.54 -3.24
CA TYR A 110 23.48 8.79 -2.82
C TYR A 110 22.20 9.43 -3.34
N VAL A 111 21.27 8.58 -3.70
CA VAL A 111 19.90 8.96 -4.11
C VAL A 111 18.89 8.29 -3.21
N GLN A 112 17.94 9.08 -2.71
CA GLN A 112 16.85 8.65 -1.87
C GLN A 112 15.56 8.65 -2.70
N PHE A 113 14.86 7.50 -2.76
CA PHE A 113 13.62 7.32 -3.50
C PHE A 113 12.44 7.10 -2.57
N PHE A 114 11.33 7.79 -2.85
CA PHE A 114 10.07 7.66 -2.15
C PHE A 114 8.94 7.53 -3.15
N ALA A 115 8.09 6.52 -2.97
CA ALA A 115 7.02 6.24 -3.92
C ALA A 115 5.73 5.87 -3.20
N TYR A 116 4.62 6.13 -3.85
CA TYR A 116 3.31 5.66 -3.42
C TYR A 116 2.45 5.30 -4.62
N ALA A 117 1.53 4.36 -4.41
CA ALA A 117 0.51 4.02 -5.37
C ALA A 117 -0.85 4.08 -4.68
N THR A 118 -1.71 4.76 -5.32
CA THR A 118 -3.14 4.89 -5.23
C THR A 118 -3.53 5.99 -6.20
N ASP A 119 -4.78 6.08 -6.57
CA ASP A 119 -5.25 7.25 -7.30
C ASP A 119 -5.48 8.40 -6.31
N ASP A 120 -5.79 9.51 -6.81
CA ASP A 120 -6.16 10.86 -6.34
C ASP A 120 -6.41 11.13 -4.83
N ALA A 121 -6.33 10.13 -3.95
CA ALA A 121 -6.59 10.29 -2.51
C ALA A 121 -5.40 10.84 -1.69
N VAL A 122 -4.19 10.89 -2.27
CA VAL A 122 -3.07 11.63 -1.70
C VAL A 122 -3.28 13.11 -1.97
N THR A 123 -3.61 13.84 -0.92
CA THR A 123 -3.91 15.26 -1.03
C THR A 123 -2.68 16.14 -0.96
N GLU A 124 -1.59 15.64 -0.38
CA GLU A 124 -0.37 16.40 -0.22
C GLU A 124 0.85 15.47 -0.06
N TYR A 125 1.89 15.72 -0.84
CA TYR A 125 3.23 15.22 -0.64
C TYR A 125 4.08 16.40 -0.15
N GLY A 126 4.61 16.31 1.05
CA GLY A 126 5.37 17.37 1.67
C GLY A 126 6.80 16.96 2.03
N VAL A 127 7.75 17.84 1.74
CA VAL A 127 9.11 17.78 2.25
C VAL A 127 9.36 19.13 2.94
N SER A 128 9.23 19.17 4.27
CA SER A 128 9.48 20.40 5.02
C SER A 128 10.87 20.41 5.66
N THR A 129 11.09 19.47 6.55
CA THR A 129 12.38 19.19 7.18
C THR A 129 12.53 17.69 7.33
N GLY A 130 13.64 17.14 6.84
CA GLY A 130 13.88 15.71 6.87
C GLY A 130 13.15 14.95 5.76
N LEU A 131 12.69 13.71 6.06
CA LEU A 131 12.08 12.83 5.07
C LEU A 131 10.63 13.22 4.75
N PRO A 132 10.13 12.79 3.56
CA PRO A 132 8.80 13.19 3.12
C PRO A 132 7.67 12.67 4.00
N THR A 133 6.53 13.34 3.86
CA THR A 133 5.25 12.93 4.43
C THR A 133 4.18 12.90 3.34
N LEU A 134 3.15 12.08 3.53
CA LEU A 134 1.98 11.98 2.66
C LEU A 134 0.72 12.21 3.48
N LYS A 135 -0.13 13.14 3.07
CA LYS A 135 -1.48 13.27 3.62
C LYS A 135 -2.47 12.48 2.78
N TYR A 136 -3.21 11.61 3.44
CA TYR A 136 -4.18 10.73 2.79
C TYR A 136 -5.52 10.80 3.50
N THR A 137 -6.61 10.70 2.72
CA THR A 137 -7.98 10.66 3.23
C THR A 137 -8.69 9.42 2.70
N ILE A 138 -9.32 8.66 3.60
CA ILE A 138 -10.11 7.47 3.25
C ILE A 138 -11.40 7.91 2.56
N ALA A 139 -11.74 7.29 1.44
CA ALA A 139 -13.02 7.52 0.79
C ALA A 139 -14.17 7.11 1.71
N SER A 140 -15.17 7.98 1.88
CA SER A 140 -16.38 7.70 2.68
C SER A 140 -17.25 6.63 2.03
N ASP A 141 -17.31 6.59 0.70
CA ASP A 141 -17.90 5.50 -0.06
C ASP A 141 -16.93 4.32 -0.09
N VAL A 142 -17.33 3.23 0.54
CA VAL A 142 -16.53 2.00 0.66
C VAL A 142 -16.23 1.36 -0.71
N GLN A 143 -17.10 1.57 -1.71
CA GLN A 143 -16.85 1.08 -3.08
C GLN A 143 -15.71 1.83 -3.78
N LEU A 144 -15.39 3.02 -3.30
CA LEU A 144 -14.30 3.86 -3.79
C LEU A 144 -13.02 3.73 -2.96
N GLN A 145 -13.06 2.97 -1.86
CA GLN A 145 -11.87 2.73 -1.07
C GLN A 145 -10.86 1.91 -1.86
N LYS A 146 -9.65 2.38 -1.87
CA LYS A 146 -8.52 1.72 -2.52
C LYS A 146 -7.45 1.41 -1.51
N ASP A 147 -6.69 0.39 -1.81
CA ASP A 147 -5.50 0.08 -1.05
C ASP A 147 -4.42 1.14 -1.33
N PHE A 148 -3.78 1.58 -0.28
CA PHE A 148 -2.70 2.55 -0.34
C PHE A 148 -1.37 1.87 -0.03
N VAL A 149 -0.46 1.84 -1.01
CA VAL A 149 0.84 1.21 -0.87
C VAL A 149 1.96 2.23 -1.01
N VAL A 150 3.02 2.05 -0.24
CA VAL A 150 4.20 2.93 -0.21
C VAL A 150 5.48 2.12 -0.42
N ALA A 151 6.47 2.75 -1.01
CA ALA A 151 7.81 2.19 -1.15
C ALA A 151 8.87 3.27 -0.91
N GLN A 152 10.01 2.85 -0.38
CA GLN A 152 11.21 3.66 -0.33
C GLN A 152 12.43 2.82 -0.68
N ALA A 153 13.40 3.45 -1.32
CA ALA A 153 14.68 2.82 -1.63
C ALA A 153 15.79 3.85 -1.36
N ASN A 154 16.42 3.70 -0.21
CA ASN A 154 17.36 4.67 0.32
C ASN A 154 18.79 4.29 0.02
N ASP A 155 19.68 5.31 0.04
CA ASP A 155 21.12 5.19 -0.09
C ASP A 155 21.55 4.46 -1.37
N LYS A 156 20.80 4.69 -2.45
CA LYS A 156 21.12 4.08 -3.73
C LYS A 156 22.20 4.87 -4.45
N LYS A 157 23.15 4.15 -4.98
CA LYS A 157 24.16 4.68 -5.89
C LYS A 157 23.87 4.22 -7.30
N LYS A 158 24.55 4.84 -8.27
CA LYS A 158 24.47 4.47 -9.68
C LYS A 158 24.50 2.96 -9.87
N MET A 159 23.53 2.45 -10.60
CA MET A 159 23.40 1.05 -10.97
C MET A 159 23.11 0.92 -12.48
N ALA A 160 23.44 -0.25 -13.04
CA ALA A 160 23.16 -0.55 -14.43
C ALA A 160 21.74 -1.08 -14.66
N GLU A 161 21.17 -1.68 -13.62
CA GLU A 161 19.85 -2.30 -13.67
C GLU A 161 18.76 -1.34 -13.18
N ALA A 162 17.51 -1.65 -13.51
CA ALA A 162 16.36 -0.92 -13.00
C ALA A 162 16.27 -1.02 -11.46
N LEU A 163 15.99 0.11 -10.80
CA LEU A 163 15.83 0.18 -9.35
C LEU A 163 14.61 -0.64 -8.91
N GLN A 164 14.85 -1.59 -8.00
CA GLN A 164 13.77 -2.35 -7.38
C GLN A 164 13.08 -1.53 -6.29
N LEU A 165 11.77 -1.26 -6.45
CA LEU A 165 10.90 -0.68 -5.43
C LEU A 165 10.03 -1.80 -4.84
N THR A 166 10.09 -1.95 -3.52
CA THR A 166 9.25 -2.90 -2.78
C THR A 166 8.12 -2.14 -2.11
N PHE A 167 6.90 -2.32 -2.61
CA PHE A 167 5.70 -1.69 -2.06
C PHE A 167 5.12 -2.49 -0.91
N THR A 168 4.71 -1.79 0.13
CA THR A 168 4.04 -2.35 1.32
C THR A 168 2.71 -1.65 1.55
N HIS A 169 1.73 -2.38 2.08
CA HIS A 169 0.42 -1.83 2.42
C HIS A 169 0.53 -0.85 3.57
N ALA A 170 -0.06 0.31 3.42
CA ALA A 170 0.00 1.37 4.40
C ALA A 170 -1.31 1.58 5.18
N LEU A 171 -2.42 0.94 4.78
CA LEU A 171 -3.70 0.96 5.50
C LEU A 171 -3.89 -0.31 6.34
N THR A 172 -4.98 -0.33 7.12
CA THR A 172 -5.49 -1.52 7.81
C THR A 172 -6.72 -2.05 7.09
N GLN A 173 -6.73 -3.35 6.82
CA GLN A 173 -7.90 -4.03 6.31
C GLN A 173 -8.81 -4.47 7.47
N VAL A 174 -10.09 -4.08 7.47
CA VAL A 174 -11.04 -4.45 8.51
C VAL A 174 -12.17 -5.28 7.94
N ASN A 175 -12.47 -6.41 8.59
CA ASN A 175 -13.48 -7.38 8.19
C ASN A 175 -14.32 -7.81 9.38
N PHE A 176 -15.50 -8.40 9.11
CA PHE A 176 -16.43 -8.86 10.12
C PHE A 176 -16.84 -10.32 9.91
N SER A 177 -17.04 -11.01 11.03
CA SER A 177 -17.74 -12.27 11.11
C SER A 177 -18.86 -12.18 12.15
N VAL A 178 -19.86 -13.03 12.06
CA VAL A 178 -20.96 -13.11 13.02
C VAL A 178 -21.13 -14.53 13.54
N ILE A 179 -21.58 -14.66 14.78
CA ILE A 179 -21.94 -15.92 15.42
C ILE A 179 -23.21 -15.69 16.25
N GLY A 180 -24.12 -16.64 16.28
CA GLY A 180 -25.31 -16.57 17.13
C GLY A 180 -25.01 -16.87 18.62
N ALA A 181 -25.75 -16.30 19.53
CA ALA A 181 -25.69 -16.68 20.94
C ALA A 181 -26.37 -18.06 21.21
N ASP A 182 -27.28 -18.43 20.33
CA ASP A 182 -28.04 -19.67 20.32
C ASP A 182 -28.21 -20.15 18.86
N ASN A 183 -29.09 -21.11 18.64
CA ASN A 183 -29.39 -21.65 17.31
C ASN A 183 -30.57 -20.95 16.60
N SER A 184 -30.97 -19.77 17.05
CA SER A 184 -31.90 -18.93 16.30
C SER A 184 -31.23 -18.44 14.99
N THR A 185 -32.03 -18.08 14.01
CA THR A 185 -31.49 -17.49 12.77
C THR A 185 -31.45 -15.97 12.92
N TYR A 186 -30.24 -15.43 12.75
CA TYR A 186 -29.97 -13.98 12.76
C TYR A 186 -29.76 -13.52 11.33
N LYS A 187 -30.63 -12.66 10.80
CA LYS A 187 -30.47 -12.03 9.49
C LYS A 187 -29.91 -10.64 9.66
N ILE A 188 -28.72 -10.40 9.10
CA ILE A 188 -27.98 -9.16 9.27
C ILE A 188 -28.41 -8.19 8.17
N SER A 189 -28.84 -6.98 8.55
CA SER A 189 -29.25 -5.93 7.63
C SER A 189 -28.20 -4.83 7.44
N SER A 190 -27.36 -4.57 8.44
CA SER A 190 -26.31 -3.56 8.36
C SER A 190 -25.20 -3.82 9.37
N VAL A 191 -23.97 -3.53 8.97
CA VAL A 191 -22.80 -3.39 9.85
C VAL A 191 -22.07 -2.12 9.46
N SER A 192 -21.72 -1.27 10.42
CA SER A 192 -20.91 -0.09 10.19
C SER A 192 -19.86 0.10 11.28
N ILE A 193 -18.81 0.81 10.94
CA ILE A 193 -17.82 1.31 11.88
C ILE A 193 -17.88 2.83 11.89
N GLU A 194 -17.88 3.42 13.07
CA GLU A 194 -18.08 4.86 13.25
C GLU A 194 -17.13 5.41 14.32
N GLY A 195 -16.91 6.72 14.27
CA GLY A 195 -16.08 7.41 15.29
C GLY A 195 -14.59 7.15 15.14
N VAL A 196 -14.12 6.88 13.91
CA VAL A 196 -12.72 6.62 13.57
C VAL A 196 -12.14 7.76 12.73
N ALA A 197 -10.81 7.91 12.72
CA ALA A 197 -10.16 8.92 11.89
C ALA A 197 -10.32 8.56 10.40
N GLU A 198 -10.68 9.55 9.60
CA GLU A 198 -10.84 9.42 8.15
C GLU A 198 -9.62 9.86 7.36
N SER A 199 -8.68 10.57 7.98
CA SER A 199 -7.45 11.02 7.34
C SER A 199 -6.25 10.89 8.27
N GLY A 200 -5.06 10.98 7.69
CA GLY A 200 -3.82 10.95 8.45
C GLY A 200 -2.63 11.40 7.62
N VAL A 201 -1.49 11.52 8.30
CA VAL A 201 -0.20 11.84 7.70
C VAL A 201 0.74 10.65 7.87
N TYR A 202 1.17 10.07 6.77
CA TYR A 202 2.20 9.04 6.74
C TYR A 202 3.58 9.68 6.72
N SER A 203 4.49 9.19 7.54
CA SER A 203 5.90 9.64 7.59
C SER A 203 6.81 8.56 7.04
N PHE A 204 7.56 8.85 5.98
CA PHE A 204 8.60 7.95 5.48
C PHE A 204 9.77 7.77 6.48
N LYS A 205 9.97 8.73 7.40
CA LYS A 205 10.98 8.61 8.44
C LYS A 205 10.69 7.49 9.44
N THR A 206 9.43 7.36 9.82
CA THR A 206 9.03 6.39 10.87
C THR A 206 8.32 5.16 10.29
N GLY A 207 7.90 5.19 9.02
CA GLY A 207 7.05 4.18 8.42
C GLY A 207 5.66 4.09 9.06
N LYS A 208 5.19 5.17 9.72
CA LYS A 208 3.96 5.16 10.51
C LYS A 208 3.05 6.33 10.17
N TRP A 209 1.78 6.14 10.48
CA TRP A 209 0.75 7.15 10.43
C TRP A 209 0.66 7.97 11.72
N THR A 210 0.39 9.25 11.54
CA THR A 210 -0.26 10.08 12.56
C THR A 210 -1.70 10.27 12.09
N ALA A 211 -2.64 9.59 12.73
CA ALA A 211 -4.06 9.72 12.42
C ALA A 211 -4.55 11.14 12.71
N GLY A 212 -5.50 11.62 11.92
CA GLY A 212 -6.14 12.91 12.15
C GLY A 212 -6.89 12.95 13.49
N SER A 213 -7.01 14.13 14.08
CA SER A 213 -7.77 14.34 15.31
C SER A 213 -9.28 14.26 15.13
N GLU A 214 -9.76 14.48 13.91
CA GLU A 214 -11.17 14.36 13.55
C GLU A 214 -11.53 12.89 13.42
N THR A 215 -12.42 12.41 14.30
CA THR A 215 -12.89 11.02 14.34
C THR A 215 -14.36 10.95 13.88
N THR A 216 -14.65 11.53 12.73
CA THR A 216 -15.98 11.59 12.12
C THR A 216 -16.25 10.48 11.12
N GLY A 217 -15.24 9.69 10.82
CA GLY A 217 -15.32 8.59 9.86
C GLY A 217 -16.45 7.62 10.20
N LYS A 218 -17.27 7.35 9.18
CA LYS A 218 -18.36 6.38 9.21
C LYS A 218 -18.35 5.56 7.93
N TYR A 219 -18.21 4.25 8.09
CA TYR A 219 -18.08 3.32 6.97
C TYR A 219 -19.03 2.15 7.12
N THR A 220 -19.95 2.01 6.15
CA THR A 220 -20.87 0.87 6.12
C THR A 220 -20.22 -0.30 5.41
N TYR A 221 -20.12 -1.43 6.11
CA TYR A 221 -19.51 -2.65 5.58
C TYR A 221 -20.42 -3.27 4.51
N PRO A 222 -19.91 -3.58 3.32
CA PRO A 222 -20.71 -4.21 2.29
C PRO A 222 -20.98 -5.68 2.66
N ILE A 223 -22.24 -6.03 2.87
CA ILE A 223 -22.71 -7.37 3.19
C ILE A 223 -23.63 -7.89 2.08
N ALA A 224 -23.71 -9.21 1.95
CA ALA A 224 -24.71 -9.81 1.06
C ALA A 224 -26.15 -9.52 1.56
N SER A 225 -27.09 -9.33 0.64
CA SER A 225 -28.51 -9.03 0.97
C SER A 225 -29.21 -10.09 1.81
N ASN A 226 -28.66 -11.30 1.86
CA ASN A 226 -29.18 -12.44 2.61
C ASN A 226 -28.21 -12.92 3.70
N ALA A 227 -27.32 -12.06 4.15
CA ALA A 227 -26.36 -12.40 5.21
C ALA A 227 -27.07 -12.88 6.46
N SER A 228 -26.77 -14.10 6.91
CA SER A 228 -27.40 -14.70 8.07
C SER A 228 -26.49 -15.71 8.77
N VAL A 229 -26.74 -15.93 10.04
CA VAL A 229 -26.08 -16.96 10.84
C VAL A 229 -27.12 -17.69 11.71
N SER A 230 -26.99 -19.03 11.78
CA SER A 230 -27.84 -19.89 12.61
C SER A 230 -27.00 -20.79 13.53
N SER A 231 -25.74 -20.47 13.73
CA SER A 231 -24.81 -21.28 14.52
C SER A 231 -24.33 -20.51 15.75
N SER A 232 -24.31 -21.21 16.88
CA SER A 232 -23.69 -20.73 18.12
C SER A 232 -22.24 -21.19 18.31
N THR A 233 -21.71 -21.97 17.37
CA THR A 233 -20.36 -22.57 17.47
C THR A 233 -19.43 -22.18 16.34
N THR A 234 -19.96 -21.76 15.18
CA THR A 234 -19.15 -21.44 14.00
C THR A 234 -19.45 -20.03 13.54
N ALA A 235 -18.41 -19.20 13.51
CA ALA A 235 -18.52 -17.85 12.98
C ALA A 235 -18.67 -17.87 11.46
N VAL A 236 -19.57 -17.01 10.93
CA VAL A 236 -19.80 -16.83 9.50
C VAL A 236 -19.17 -15.51 9.06
N PRO A 237 -18.20 -15.51 8.15
CA PRO A 237 -17.66 -14.29 7.57
C PRO A 237 -18.74 -13.52 6.80
N LEU A 238 -18.75 -12.18 6.94
CA LEU A 238 -19.65 -11.29 6.20
C LEU A 238 -19.04 -10.77 4.91
N ASP A 239 -17.76 -10.98 4.68
CA ASP A 239 -16.98 -10.50 3.55
C ASP A 239 -17.18 -11.30 2.23
N GLN A 240 -18.34 -11.90 2.07
CA GLN A 240 -18.72 -12.52 0.82
C GLN A 240 -18.85 -11.44 -0.27
N GLN A 241 -18.29 -11.69 -1.46
CA GLN A 241 -18.23 -10.77 -2.60
C GLN A 241 -17.19 -9.62 -2.48
N GLY A 242 -16.14 -9.79 -1.67
CA GLY A 242 -15.04 -8.83 -1.61
C GLY A 242 -15.28 -7.61 -0.72
N GLY A 243 -16.29 -7.68 0.16
CA GLY A 243 -16.55 -6.65 1.15
C GLY A 243 -15.40 -6.56 2.17
N ILE A 244 -14.63 -5.48 2.11
CA ILE A 244 -13.58 -5.12 3.05
C ILE A 244 -13.59 -3.62 3.27
N LEU A 245 -13.15 -3.19 4.45
CA LEU A 245 -12.87 -1.78 4.70
C LEU A 245 -11.38 -1.55 4.70
N MET A 246 -10.94 -0.53 3.98
CA MET A 246 -9.57 -0.01 4.01
C MET A 246 -9.55 1.22 4.87
N LEU A 247 -9.03 1.11 6.10
CA LEU A 247 -9.15 2.16 7.11
C LEU A 247 -7.79 2.66 7.57
N MET A 248 -7.81 3.87 8.14
CA MET A 248 -6.63 4.54 8.67
C MET A 248 -6.07 3.79 9.89
N PRO A 249 -4.78 3.41 9.89
CA PRO A 249 -4.12 2.89 11.09
C PRO A 249 -4.20 3.89 12.24
N GLN A 250 -4.74 3.45 13.38
CA GLN A 250 -4.99 4.33 14.52
C GLN A 250 -5.17 3.57 15.83
N THR A 251 -5.00 4.27 16.93
CA THR A 251 -5.47 3.81 18.24
C THR A 251 -6.94 4.17 18.40
N MET A 252 -7.73 3.25 18.95
CA MET A 252 -9.16 3.45 19.13
C MET A 252 -9.44 4.53 20.16
N THR A 253 -10.29 5.47 19.79
CA THR A 253 -10.80 6.53 20.69
C THR A 253 -12.07 6.09 21.42
N ASN A 254 -12.54 6.90 22.36
CA ASN A 254 -13.80 6.64 23.07
C ASN A 254 -15.03 6.71 22.17
N THR A 255 -14.92 7.30 20.99
CA THR A 255 -15.98 7.43 20.00
C THR A 255 -16.05 6.27 19.01
N ALA A 256 -14.94 5.49 18.92
CA ALA A 256 -14.84 4.38 17.98
C ALA A 256 -15.79 3.24 18.38
N GLN A 257 -16.67 2.86 17.46
CA GLN A 257 -17.70 1.84 17.70
C GLN A 257 -18.08 1.10 16.43
N ILE A 258 -18.56 -0.13 16.61
CA ILE A 258 -19.30 -0.88 15.59
C ILE A 258 -20.78 -0.71 15.86
N LYS A 259 -21.58 -0.52 14.82
CA LYS A 259 -23.03 -0.64 14.86
C LYS A 259 -23.48 -1.80 14.00
N ILE A 260 -24.41 -2.59 14.51
CA ILE A 260 -25.00 -3.71 13.78
C ILE A 260 -26.52 -3.71 13.93
N SER A 261 -27.21 -3.96 12.81
CA SER A 261 -28.66 -4.14 12.76
C SER A 261 -28.99 -5.53 12.23
N TYR A 262 -29.92 -6.21 12.88
CA TYR A 262 -30.31 -7.56 12.52
C TYR A 262 -31.71 -7.92 13.05
N SER A 263 -32.34 -8.92 12.43
CA SER A 263 -33.59 -9.54 12.90
C SER A 263 -33.32 -10.97 13.37
N VAL A 264 -34.05 -11.41 14.38
CA VAL A 264 -33.96 -12.76 14.95
C VAL A 264 -35.21 -13.56 14.59
N TYR A 265 -35.00 -14.77 14.11
CA TYR A 265 -36.04 -15.68 13.65
C TYR A 265 -36.02 -16.98 14.44
N ASP A 266 -37.23 -17.47 14.76
CA ASP A 266 -37.51 -18.86 15.16
C ASP A 266 -38.23 -19.54 13.99
N GLY A 267 -37.50 -20.40 13.26
CA GLY A 267 -37.96 -20.89 11.97
C GLY A 267 -38.16 -19.75 10.99
N GLU A 268 -39.38 -19.55 10.49
CA GLU A 268 -39.73 -18.47 9.56
C GLU A 268 -40.33 -17.23 10.26
N THR A 269 -40.54 -17.29 11.57
CA THR A 269 -41.18 -16.23 12.33
C THR A 269 -40.14 -15.27 12.88
N GLU A 270 -40.22 -13.98 12.52
CA GLU A 270 -39.44 -12.92 13.15
C GLU A 270 -39.93 -12.71 14.59
N ILE A 271 -39.05 -12.94 15.56
CA ILE A 271 -39.34 -12.82 16.99
C ILE A 271 -38.80 -11.55 17.61
N SER A 272 -37.78 -10.94 17.01
CA SER A 272 -37.29 -9.63 17.43
C SER A 272 -36.44 -8.96 16.33
N LYS A 273 -36.23 -7.65 16.49
CA LYS A 273 -35.38 -6.83 15.65
C LYS A 273 -34.51 -5.94 16.52
N SER A 274 -33.23 -5.87 16.22
CA SER A 274 -32.28 -4.97 16.85
C SER A 274 -31.76 -3.99 15.81
N GLU A 275 -31.85 -2.69 16.07
CA GLU A 275 -31.36 -1.65 15.19
C GLU A 275 -30.24 -0.89 15.88
N ASP A 276 -29.18 -0.63 15.10
CA ASP A 276 -28.01 0.16 15.52
C ASP A 276 -27.43 -0.23 16.89
N THR A 277 -27.41 -1.56 17.17
CA THR A 277 -26.80 -2.07 18.39
C THR A 277 -25.32 -1.72 18.41
N VAL A 278 -24.89 -1.03 19.46
CA VAL A 278 -23.53 -0.45 19.58
C VAL A 278 -22.59 -1.40 20.29
N ILE A 279 -21.40 -1.58 19.73
CA ILE A 279 -20.28 -2.31 20.32
C ILE A 279 -19.07 -1.36 20.35
N PRO A 280 -18.63 -0.88 21.53
CA PRO A 280 -17.48 0.00 21.66
C PRO A 280 -16.17 -0.69 21.23
N LEU A 281 -15.26 0.06 20.58
CA LEU A 281 -13.93 -0.40 20.17
C LEU A 281 -12.80 0.09 21.06
N LYS A 282 -13.08 0.92 22.05
CA LYS A 282 -12.07 1.57 22.91
C LYS A 282 -11.04 0.60 23.52
N GLU A 283 -11.47 -0.58 23.91
CA GLU A 283 -10.62 -1.59 24.57
C GLU A 283 -9.92 -2.53 23.58
N THR A 284 -10.05 -2.28 22.27
CA THR A 284 -9.45 -3.14 21.27
C THR A 284 -8.03 -2.69 20.94
N ALA A 285 -7.23 -3.60 20.37
CA ALA A 285 -5.90 -3.29 19.89
C ALA A 285 -5.94 -2.19 18.81
N ALA A 286 -4.86 -1.39 18.75
CA ALA A 286 -4.69 -0.41 17.70
C ALA A 286 -4.65 -1.07 16.31
N TRP A 287 -5.14 -0.37 15.32
CA TRP A 287 -4.96 -0.76 13.93
C TRP A 287 -3.58 -0.35 13.44
N GLU A 288 -2.90 -1.29 12.80
CA GLU A 288 -1.57 -1.09 12.26
C GLU A 288 -1.56 -1.19 10.73
N ALA A 289 -0.63 -0.46 10.10
CA ALA A 289 -0.42 -0.52 8.66
C ALA A 289 -0.03 -1.95 8.21
N GLY A 290 -0.60 -2.39 7.08
CA GLY A 290 -0.33 -3.71 6.52
C GLY A 290 -0.88 -4.86 7.35
N LYS A 291 -1.85 -4.60 8.22
CA LYS A 291 -2.52 -5.62 9.01
C LYS A 291 -3.97 -5.81 8.58
N LYS A 292 -4.42 -7.05 8.71
CA LYS A 292 -5.81 -7.47 8.57
C LYS A 292 -6.41 -7.68 9.96
N VAL A 293 -7.53 -7.04 10.24
CA VAL A 293 -8.26 -7.14 11.50
C VAL A 293 -9.64 -7.73 11.21
N ARG A 294 -10.02 -8.78 11.91
CA ARG A 294 -11.36 -9.38 11.82
C ARG A 294 -12.07 -9.31 13.18
N TYR A 295 -13.22 -8.69 13.20
CA TYR A 295 -14.10 -8.65 14.37
C TYR A 295 -15.17 -9.73 14.26
N THR A 296 -15.27 -10.60 15.26
CA THR A 296 -16.36 -11.59 15.36
C THR A 296 -17.43 -11.08 16.34
N LEU A 297 -18.62 -10.82 15.82
CA LEU A 297 -19.74 -10.26 16.57
C LEU A 297 -20.68 -11.39 16.99
N LYS A 298 -20.95 -11.51 18.29
CA LYS A 298 -21.92 -12.45 18.85
C LYS A 298 -23.29 -11.79 18.99
N LEU A 299 -24.25 -12.31 18.25
CA LEU A 299 -25.60 -11.80 18.18
C LEU A 299 -26.51 -12.56 19.14
N ALA A 300 -27.28 -11.83 19.91
CA ALA A 300 -28.32 -12.36 20.80
C ALA A 300 -29.61 -11.59 20.58
N ASN A 301 -30.71 -12.06 21.20
CA ASN A 301 -31.97 -11.32 21.18
C ASN A 301 -31.78 -9.97 21.89
N ASN A 302 -31.94 -8.87 21.12
CA ASN A 302 -31.77 -7.48 21.57
C ASN A 302 -30.37 -7.14 22.14
N ALA A 303 -29.33 -7.90 21.81
CA ALA A 303 -27.96 -7.61 22.23
C ALA A 303 -26.94 -8.11 21.20
N ALA A 304 -25.84 -7.36 21.04
CA ALA A 304 -24.68 -7.81 20.31
C ALA A 304 -23.42 -7.48 21.11
N THR A 305 -22.48 -8.39 21.12
CA THR A 305 -21.20 -8.23 21.80
C THR A 305 -20.07 -8.69 20.87
N MET A 306 -18.86 -8.32 21.17
CA MET A 306 -17.68 -8.89 20.55
C MET A 306 -17.23 -10.10 21.38
N THR A 307 -17.05 -11.26 20.74
CA THR A 307 -16.76 -12.50 21.48
C THR A 307 -15.31 -12.63 21.90
N PHE A 308 -14.39 -12.06 21.11
CA PHE A 308 -12.95 -12.22 21.32
C PHE A 308 -12.24 -10.92 20.94
N ALA A 309 -10.99 -10.78 21.38
CA ALA A 309 -10.10 -9.78 20.80
C ALA A 309 -10.06 -9.96 19.28
N PRO A 310 -10.01 -8.88 18.51
CA PRO A 310 -9.97 -9.00 17.06
C PRO A 310 -8.76 -9.84 16.64
N GLU A 311 -8.96 -10.72 15.67
CA GLU A 311 -7.86 -11.43 15.04
C GLU A 311 -7.03 -10.44 14.24
N VAL A 312 -5.75 -10.34 14.55
CA VAL A 312 -4.80 -9.47 13.84
C VAL A 312 -3.77 -10.37 13.15
N GLY A 313 -3.74 -10.32 11.83
CA GLY A 313 -2.80 -11.07 11.01
C GLY A 313 -2.06 -10.17 10.01
N PRO A 314 -0.99 -10.68 9.38
CA PRO A 314 -0.40 -10.00 8.24
C PRO A 314 -1.44 -9.92 7.10
N TRP A 315 -1.33 -8.91 6.28
CA TRP A 315 -2.24 -8.72 5.14
C TRP A 315 -2.15 -9.85 4.10
N ALA A 316 -1.10 -10.62 4.17
CA ALA A 316 -0.72 -11.63 3.20
C ALA A 316 -1.11 -13.04 3.62
N ASP A 317 -2.38 -13.43 3.73
CA ASP A 317 -2.65 -14.87 3.78
C ASP A 317 -4.04 -15.27 3.27
N ASN A 318 -4.03 -16.37 2.49
CA ASN A 318 -5.19 -17.08 1.97
C ASN A 318 -5.97 -17.88 3.03
N ASP A 319 -5.78 -17.61 4.29
CA ASP A 319 -6.41 -18.42 5.34
C ASP A 319 -7.68 -17.71 5.85
N ASP A 320 -8.78 -17.93 5.14
CA ASP A 320 -10.13 -17.56 5.57
C ASP A 320 -10.71 -18.54 6.61
N THR A 321 -9.89 -19.45 7.14
CA THR A 321 -10.32 -20.29 8.24
C THR A 321 -10.23 -19.52 9.56
N PRO A 322 -11.32 -19.41 10.33
CA PRO A 322 -11.26 -18.91 11.69
C PRO A 322 -10.34 -19.84 12.48
N VAL A 323 -9.19 -19.34 12.89
CA VAL A 323 -8.35 -20.08 13.85
C VAL A 323 -9.07 -19.99 15.19
N ASN A 324 -9.82 -21.02 15.54
CA ASN A 324 -10.22 -21.28 16.91
C ASN A 324 -8.95 -21.56 17.70
N LYS A 325 -8.35 -20.56 18.29
CA LYS A 325 -7.44 -20.77 19.40
C LYS A 325 -8.31 -20.89 20.65
N ASP A 326 -8.57 -22.13 21.03
CA ASP A 326 -8.95 -22.44 22.40
C ASP A 326 -7.82 -21.92 23.29
N VAL A 327 -8.11 -20.92 24.10
CA VAL A 327 -7.21 -20.43 25.13
C VAL A 327 -7.44 -21.37 26.31
N GLU A 328 -6.48 -22.27 26.57
CA GLU A 328 -6.35 -22.95 27.86
C GLU A 328 -6.04 -21.97 29.00
#